data_8cb89a9eb566ec43f52bf44f7a2731bf
#
_entry.id   8cb89a9eb566ec43f52bf44f7a2731bf
#
_cell.length_a   1.000
_cell.length_b   1.000
_cell.length_c   1.000
_cell.angle_alpha   90.00
_cell.angle_beta   90.00
_cell.angle_gamma   90.00
#
_symmetry.space_group_name_H-M   'P 1'
#
loop_
_entity.id
_entity.type
_entity.pdbx_description
1 polymer ?
#
loop_
_entity_poly.entity_id
_entity_poly.type
_entity_poly.pdbx_seq_one_letter_code
_entity_poly.pdbx_strand_id
1 'polypeptide(L)'
;TKKKEIEIKTGKKIHVVAISAKNKNKKRQFKIDKKIFYSNPLKIFKSKKIDILFESIGLSDGISKKVVETALKNKVNVITPNKALIAKHGDYLSKLAEKSKVNLEFEASVAGGIPILRTIKESLATNKINKVYGILNGTTNYILSEMENSNETFDKVLQKAQKLGYAEPGNPKLDLNG
;
A
#
# COMPACT_ATOMS: atom_id res chain seq x y z
N THR A 1 -19.39 -7.33 3.91
CA THR A 1 -18.51 -6.15 3.76
C THR A 1 -18.58 -5.29 5.01
N LYS A 2 -17.48 -4.74 5.49
CA LYS A 2 -17.38 -3.95 6.72
C LYS A 2 -17.91 -2.51 6.60
N LYS A 3 -18.75 -2.21 5.60
CA LYS A 3 -19.25 -0.84 5.35
C LYS A 3 -20.00 -0.25 6.55
N LYS A 4 -20.91 -1.03 7.15
CA LYS A 4 -21.66 -0.60 8.34
C LYS A 4 -20.75 -0.39 9.56
N GLU A 5 -19.78 -1.28 9.74
CA GLU A 5 -18.80 -1.17 10.82
C GLU A 5 -17.96 0.11 10.71
N ILE A 6 -17.50 0.44 9.50
CA ILE A 6 -16.77 1.68 9.23
C ILE A 6 -17.66 2.89 9.48
N GLU A 7 -18.92 2.87 9.03
CA GLU A 7 -19.88 3.94 9.26
C GLU A 7 -20.11 4.19 10.76
N ILE A 8 -20.27 3.13 11.54
CA ILE A 8 -20.42 3.23 13.00
C ILE A 8 -19.18 3.84 13.65
N LYS A 9 -17.98 3.36 13.27
CA LYS A 9 -16.70 3.84 13.85
C LYS A 9 -16.31 5.26 13.46
N THR A 10 -16.69 5.71 12.27
CA THR A 10 -16.22 7.00 11.72
C THR A 10 -17.32 8.06 11.63
N GLY A 11 -18.59 7.69 11.80
CA GLY A 11 -19.74 8.57 11.56
C GLY A 11 -19.95 8.92 10.08
N LYS A 12 -19.19 8.29 9.15
CA LYS A 12 -19.20 8.63 7.72
C LYS A 12 -19.53 7.44 6.84
N LYS A 13 -20.37 7.66 5.82
CA LYS A 13 -20.69 6.67 4.79
C LYS A 13 -19.61 6.63 3.71
N ILE A 14 -19.13 5.42 3.40
CA ILE A 14 -18.20 5.20 2.30
C ILE A 14 -18.98 4.82 1.04
N HIS A 15 -18.74 5.56 -0.04
CA HIS A 15 -19.25 5.29 -1.38
C HIS A 15 -18.11 5.00 -2.34
N VAL A 16 -18.13 3.81 -2.95
CA VAL A 16 -17.18 3.48 -4.03
C VAL A 16 -17.73 4.06 -5.32
N VAL A 17 -17.17 5.18 -5.78
CA VAL A 17 -17.63 5.92 -6.96
C VAL A 17 -16.91 5.54 -8.25
N ALA A 18 -15.75 4.92 -8.13
CA ALA A 18 -14.97 4.45 -9.28
C ALA A 18 -14.06 3.28 -8.90
N ILE A 19 -13.85 2.39 -9.83
CA ILE A 19 -12.92 1.27 -9.73
C ILE A 19 -12.13 1.19 -11.04
N SER A 20 -10.83 0.96 -10.94
CA SER A 20 -9.99 0.67 -12.11
C SER A 20 -9.16 -0.58 -11.88
N ALA A 21 -9.02 -1.40 -12.91
CA ALA A 21 -8.16 -2.56 -12.92
C ALA A 21 -7.75 -2.91 -14.36
N LYS A 22 -6.58 -3.54 -14.50
CA LYS A 22 -6.01 -3.92 -15.81
C LYS A 22 -6.95 -4.85 -16.61
N ASN A 23 -7.56 -5.82 -15.94
CA ASN A 23 -8.46 -6.78 -16.58
C ASN A 23 -9.91 -6.59 -16.12
N LYS A 24 -10.75 -6.06 -17.01
CA LYS A 24 -12.18 -5.83 -16.77
C LYS A 24 -12.95 -7.14 -16.56
N ASN A 25 -12.58 -8.19 -17.26
CA ASN A 25 -13.30 -9.47 -17.30
C ASN A 25 -12.81 -10.49 -16.27
N LYS A 26 -11.81 -10.14 -15.43
CA LYS A 26 -11.34 -11.03 -14.38
C LYS A 26 -12.49 -11.38 -13.43
N LYS A 27 -12.73 -12.67 -13.20
CA LYS A 27 -13.70 -13.17 -12.22
C LYS A 27 -13.33 -12.63 -10.82
N ARG A 28 -14.30 -12.04 -10.14
CA ARG A 28 -14.13 -11.46 -8.79
C ARG A 28 -15.18 -12.05 -7.85
N GLN A 29 -14.90 -12.03 -6.56
CA GLN A 29 -15.82 -12.51 -5.53
C GLN A 29 -17.09 -11.68 -5.40
N PHE A 30 -17.11 -10.47 -5.98
CA PHE A 30 -18.25 -9.56 -5.95
C PHE A 30 -18.49 -8.95 -7.33
N LYS A 31 -19.74 -8.59 -7.59
CA LYS A 31 -20.17 -7.95 -8.84
C LYS A 31 -19.77 -6.47 -8.80
N ILE A 32 -19.08 -6.01 -9.84
CA ILE A 32 -18.75 -4.60 -10.04
C ILE A 32 -19.76 -4.00 -11.02
N ASP A 33 -20.34 -2.86 -10.67
CA ASP A 33 -21.16 -2.10 -11.60
C ASP A 33 -20.29 -1.57 -12.74
N LYS A 34 -20.68 -1.88 -13.98
CA LYS A 34 -19.97 -1.43 -15.19
C LYS A 34 -19.90 0.09 -15.31
N LYS A 35 -20.85 0.81 -14.71
CA LYS A 35 -20.93 2.28 -14.74
C LYS A 35 -19.82 2.97 -13.95
N ILE A 36 -19.24 2.29 -12.96
CA ILE A 36 -18.14 2.83 -12.14
C ILE A 36 -16.79 2.22 -12.50
N PHE A 37 -16.71 1.36 -13.52
CA PHE A 37 -15.47 0.71 -13.94
C PHE A 37 -14.75 1.51 -15.04
N TYR A 38 -13.49 1.81 -14.80
CA TYR A 38 -12.58 2.53 -15.71
C TYR A 38 -11.39 1.66 -16.08
N SER A 39 -11.14 1.47 -17.39
CA SER A 39 -9.94 0.77 -17.87
C SER A 39 -8.67 1.60 -17.68
N ASN A 40 -8.80 2.94 -17.72
CA ASN A 40 -7.70 3.86 -17.45
C ASN A 40 -8.01 4.63 -16.15
N PRO A 41 -7.22 4.43 -15.07
CA PRO A 41 -7.47 5.08 -13.80
C PRO A 41 -7.37 6.61 -13.84
N LEU A 42 -6.60 7.20 -14.76
CA LEU A 42 -6.48 8.65 -14.89
C LEU A 42 -7.77 9.32 -15.38
N LYS A 43 -8.65 8.58 -16.07
CA LYS A 43 -9.96 9.11 -16.50
C LYS A 43 -10.92 9.36 -15.33
N ILE A 44 -10.71 8.71 -14.20
CA ILE A 44 -11.54 8.85 -13.01
C ILE A 44 -11.55 10.31 -12.53
N PHE A 45 -10.40 10.95 -12.47
CA PHE A 45 -10.25 12.32 -11.98
C PHE A 45 -10.94 13.40 -12.84
N LYS A 46 -11.23 13.07 -14.10
CA LYS A 46 -11.96 13.97 -15.03
C LYS A 46 -13.47 13.83 -14.93
N SER A 47 -13.95 12.69 -14.45
CA SER A 47 -15.37 12.32 -14.53
C SER A 47 -16.08 12.18 -13.19
N LYS A 48 -15.34 12.16 -12.09
CA LYS A 48 -15.88 11.93 -10.75
C LYS A 48 -15.23 12.86 -9.73
N LYS A 49 -16.01 13.36 -8.80
CA LYS A 49 -15.51 13.94 -7.57
C LYS A 49 -15.10 12.80 -6.63
N ILE A 50 -13.86 12.85 -6.17
CA ILE A 50 -13.25 11.81 -5.32
C ILE A 50 -12.64 12.50 -4.10
N ASP A 51 -12.91 11.97 -2.92
CA ASP A 51 -12.31 12.46 -1.67
C ASP A 51 -11.06 11.66 -1.31
N ILE A 52 -11.08 10.35 -1.64
CA ILE A 52 -10.00 9.41 -1.30
C ILE A 52 -9.72 8.49 -2.49
N LEU A 53 -8.46 8.38 -2.88
CA LEU A 53 -7.95 7.34 -3.76
C LEU A 53 -7.33 6.21 -2.91
N PHE A 54 -7.76 4.96 -3.14
CA PHE A 54 -7.04 3.77 -2.68
C PHE A 54 -6.26 3.18 -3.86
N GLU A 55 -4.93 3.24 -3.82
CA GLU A 55 -4.03 2.68 -4.83
C GLU A 55 -3.45 1.35 -4.35
N SER A 56 -3.58 0.29 -5.14
CA SER A 56 -2.98 -1.03 -4.87
C SER A 56 -2.55 -1.72 -6.17
N ILE A 57 -1.84 -0.98 -7.03
CA ILE A 57 -1.35 -1.49 -8.32
C ILE A 57 -0.07 -2.31 -8.14
N GLY A 58 0.79 -1.90 -7.20
CA GLY A 58 2.00 -2.65 -6.82
C GLY A 58 3.24 -2.33 -7.65
N LEU A 59 3.20 -1.34 -8.56
CA LEU A 59 4.36 -0.91 -9.35
C LEU A 59 4.98 0.35 -8.74
N SER A 60 6.32 0.46 -8.77
CA SER A 60 7.01 1.68 -8.32
C SER A 60 6.81 2.87 -9.26
N ASP A 61 6.69 2.60 -10.56
CA ASP A 61 6.69 3.57 -11.62
C ASP A 61 5.45 3.46 -12.53
N GLY A 62 5.46 4.22 -13.61
CA GLY A 62 4.44 4.16 -14.65
C GLY A 62 3.07 4.60 -14.15
N ILE A 63 2.07 3.74 -14.29
CA ILE A 63 0.67 4.09 -14.00
C ILE A 63 0.43 4.30 -12.51
N SER A 64 1.09 3.55 -11.64
CA SER A 64 0.98 3.65 -10.19
C SER A 64 1.39 5.04 -9.71
N LYS A 65 2.62 5.46 -10.07
CA LYS A 65 3.13 6.80 -9.76
C LYS A 65 2.23 7.89 -10.34
N LYS A 66 1.88 7.81 -11.63
CA LYS A 66 1.03 8.80 -12.31
C LYS A 66 -0.33 8.98 -11.65
N VAL A 67 -0.95 7.91 -11.22
CA VAL A 67 -2.26 7.93 -10.57
C VAL A 67 -2.18 8.62 -9.21
N VAL A 68 -1.18 8.30 -8.40
CA VAL A 68 -0.97 8.93 -7.09
C VAL A 68 -0.64 10.41 -7.25
N GLU A 69 0.29 10.77 -8.14
CA GLU A 69 0.61 12.18 -8.43
C GLU A 69 -0.62 12.96 -8.89
N THR A 70 -1.44 12.36 -9.77
CA THR A 70 -2.64 13.02 -10.28
C THR A 70 -3.65 13.23 -9.17
N ALA A 71 -3.84 12.26 -8.27
CA ALA A 71 -4.71 12.38 -7.12
C ALA A 71 -4.29 13.55 -6.22
N LEU A 72 -3.02 13.56 -5.80
CA LEU A 72 -2.48 14.60 -4.93
C LEU A 72 -2.61 16.00 -5.55
N LYS A 73 -2.27 16.16 -6.85
CA LYS A 73 -2.42 17.41 -7.59
C LYS A 73 -3.89 17.88 -7.69
N ASN A 74 -4.84 16.96 -7.72
CA ASN A 74 -6.28 17.25 -7.72
C ASN A 74 -6.86 17.36 -6.29
N LYS A 75 -6.03 17.50 -5.27
CA LYS A 75 -6.42 17.62 -3.85
C LYS A 75 -7.24 16.43 -3.35
N VAL A 76 -6.91 15.23 -3.81
CA VAL A 76 -7.49 13.97 -3.38
C VAL A 76 -6.55 13.29 -2.40
N ASN A 77 -7.05 12.90 -1.24
CA ASN A 77 -6.27 12.11 -0.28
C ASN A 77 -5.93 10.74 -0.84
N VAL A 78 -4.76 10.23 -0.54
CA VAL A 78 -4.28 8.94 -1.07
C VAL A 78 -3.98 7.98 0.05
N ILE A 79 -4.41 6.72 -0.12
CA ILE A 79 -4.02 5.59 0.72
C ILE A 79 -3.37 4.56 -0.21
N THR A 80 -2.15 4.12 0.11
CA THR A 80 -1.43 3.11 -0.66
C THR A 80 -0.67 2.12 0.20
N PRO A 81 -0.82 0.80 -0.02
CA PRO A 81 0.04 -0.22 0.56
C PRO A 81 1.29 -0.50 -0.30
N ASN A 82 1.55 0.28 -1.34
CA ASN A 82 2.56 0.01 -2.36
C ASN A 82 3.97 0.33 -1.86
N LYS A 83 4.61 -0.65 -1.24
CA LYS A 83 5.97 -0.57 -0.71
C LYS A 83 6.98 -0.06 -1.75
N ALA A 84 6.94 -0.59 -2.98
CA ALA A 84 7.88 -0.21 -4.04
C ALA A 84 7.73 1.25 -4.48
N LEU A 85 6.50 1.77 -4.53
CA LEU A 85 6.23 3.16 -4.84
C LEU A 85 6.76 4.09 -3.74
N ILE A 86 6.49 3.75 -2.49
CA ILE A 86 6.92 4.57 -1.35
C ILE A 86 8.44 4.52 -1.16
N ALA A 87 9.07 3.36 -1.30
CA ALA A 87 10.53 3.25 -1.23
C ALA A 87 11.23 4.14 -2.27
N LYS A 88 10.70 4.19 -3.50
CA LYS A 88 11.33 4.93 -4.60
C LYS A 88 10.95 6.42 -4.65
N HIS A 89 9.72 6.75 -4.31
CA HIS A 89 9.15 8.09 -4.55
C HIS A 89 8.49 8.71 -3.32
N GLY A 90 8.59 8.09 -2.14
CA GLY A 90 7.88 8.51 -0.93
C GLY A 90 8.18 9.95 -0.52
N ASP A 91 9.45 10.37 -0.53
CA ASP A 91 9.84 11.76 -0.21
C ASP A 91 9.17 12.76 -1.16
N TYR A 92 9.27 12.52 -2.47
CA TYR A 92 8.64 13.37 -3.46
C TYR A 92 7.12 13.45 -3.33
N LEU A 93 6.47 12.29 -3.14
CA LEU A 93 5.01 12.21 -3.02
C LEU A 93 4.50 12.84 -1.71
N SER A 94 5.26 12.71 -0.62
CA SER A 94 4.93 13.36 0.65
C SER A 94 5.01 14.88 0.53
N LYS A 95 6.07 15.42 -0.06
CA LYS A 95 6.20 16.88 -0.34
C LYS A 95 5.08 17.38 -1.24
N LEU A 96 4.67 16.59 -2.23
CA LEU A 96 3.55 16.93 -3.11
C LEU A 96 2.22 16.94 -2.35
N ALA A 97 1.99 15.99 -1.44
CA ALA A 97 0.80 15.92 -0.60
C ALA A 97 0.71 17.15 0.33
N GLU A 98 1.81 17.51 1.01
CA GLU A 98 1.90 18.71 1.84
C GLU A 98 1.59 19.98 1.04
N LYS A 99 2.24 20.18 -0.12
CA LYS A 99 1.98 21.31 -0.99
C LYS A 99 0.52 21.39 -1.45
N SER A 100 -0.12 20.25 -1.67
CA SER A 100 -1.52 20.15 -2.09
C SER A 100 -2.50 20.22 -0.93
N LYS A 101 -2.02 20.21 0.33
CA LYS A 101 -2.80 20.18 1.58
C LYS A 101 -3.75 18.98 1.64
N VAL A 102 -3.24 17.81 1.31
CA VAL A 102 -3.93 16.50 1.39
C VAL A 102 -3.05 15.46 2.03
N ASN A 103 -3.65 14.36 2.48
CA ASN A 103 -2.93 13.27 3.13
C ASN A 103 -2.46 12.22 2.13
N LEU A 104 -1.24 11.73 2.35
CA LEU A 104 -0.70 10.51 1.76
C LEU A 104 -0.48 9.51 2.90
N GLU A 105 -1.33 8.48 2.95
CA GLU A 105 -1.28 7.43 3.97
C GLU A 105 -0.73 6.14 3.39
N PHE A 106 0.33 5.61 4.01
CA PHE A 106 1.05 4.42 3.54
C PHE A 106 1.44 3.46 4.66
N GLU A 107 0.68 3.45 5.75
CA GLU A 107 0.91 2.58 6.91
C GLU A 107 1.11 1.12 6.51
N ALA A 108 0.24 0.59 5.63
CA ALA A 108 0.31 -0.79 5.19
C ALA A 108 1.50 -1.11 4.27
N SER A 109 2.26 -0.12 3.81
CA SER A 109 3.51 -0.31 3.05
C SER A 109 4.73 -0.53 3.95
N VAL A 110 4.60 -0.27 5.25
CA VAL A 110 5.67 -0.37 6.24
C VAL A 110 5.22 -1.25 7.40
N ALA A 111 5.94 -2.33 7.68
CA ALA A 111 5.66 -3.26 8.78
C ALA A 111 4.23 -3.87 8.77
N GLY A 112 3.54 -3.89 7.63
CA GLY A 112 2.24 -4.54 7.45
C GLY A 112 1.13 -3.99 8.35
N GLY A 113 0.64 -4.79 9.29
CA GLY A 113 -0.44 -4.40 10.22
C GLY A 113 0.02 -3.69 11.49
N ILE A 114 1.31 -3.45 11.67
CA ILE A 114 1.86 -2.77 12.86
C ILE A 114 1.77 -1.25 12.66
N PRO A 115 1.08 -0.48 13.53
CA PRO A 115 0.82 0.94 13.32
C PRO A 115 2.03 1.81 13.70
N ILE A 116 3.19 1.56 13.10
CA ILE A 116 4.45 2.23 13.45
C ILE A 116 4.52 3.67 12.94
N LEU A 117 4.10 3.92 11.71
CA LEU A 117 4.14 5.27 11.13
C LEU A 117 3.16 6.19 11.85
N ARG A 118 1.97 5.70 12.14
CA ARG A 118 0.97 6.46 12.89
C ARG A 118 1.44 6.78 14.30
N THR A 119 2.07 5.84 14.98
CA THR A 119 2.67 6.07 16.30
C THR A 119 3.71 7.19 16.24
N ILE A 120 4.60 7.15 15.24
CA ILE A 120 5.64 8.19 15.09
C ILE A 120 5.02 9.54 14.74
N LYS A 121 4.08 9.59 13.80
CA LYS A 121 3.48 10.84 13.31
C LYS A 121 2.52 11.51 14.30
N GLU A 122 1.72 10.72 15.00
CA GLU A 122 0.64 11.22 15.85
C GLU A 122 1.00 11.16 17.33
N SER A 123 1.35 9.97 17.84
CA SER A 123 1.58 9.79 19.29
C SER A 123 2.91 10.39 19.76
N LEU A 124 3.92 10.41 18.92
CA LEU A 124 5.25 10.93 19.21
C LEU A 124 5.56 12.25 18.49
N ALA A 125 4.55 12.96 18.00
CA ALA A 125 4.72 14.18 17.19
C ALA A 125 5.54 15.28 17.86
N THR A 126 5.50 15.37 19.19
CA THR A 126 6.27 16.36 19.97
C THR A 126 7.63 15.85 20.41
N ASN A 127 7.95 14.58 20.17
CA ASN A 127 9.21 13.97 20.59
C ASN A 127 10.28 14.09 19.50
N LYS A 128 11.52 14.33 19.93
CA LYS A 128 12.68 14.23 19.02
C LYS A 128 13.15 12.79 18.96
N ILE A 129 12.92 12.13 17.82
CA ILE A 129 13.38 10.77 17.57
C ILE A 129 14.83 10.83 17.07
N ASN A 130 15.77 10.33 17.86
CA ASN A 130 17.19 10.35 17.53
C ASN A 130 17.64 9.06 16.82
N LYS A 131 16.94 7.94 17.04
CA LYS A 131 17.33 6.64 16.50
C LYS A 131 16.12 5.73 16.35
N VAL A 132 16.07 5.00 15.25
CA VAL A 132 15.13 3.89 15.00
C VAL A 132 15.94 2.65 14.69
N TYR A 133 15.64 1.52 15.32
CA TYR A 133 16.24 0.23 15.03
C TYR A 133 15.23 -0.88 15.26
N GLY A 134 15.41 -1.99 14.54
CA GLY A 134 14.52 -3.16 14.65
C GLY A 134 14.73 -4.14 13.51
N ILE A 135 13.99 -5.22 13.53
CA ILE A 135 13.88 -6.17 12.41
C ILE A 135 12.74 -5.68 11.52
N LEU A 136 13.09 -5.04 10.40
CA LEU A 136 12.14 -4.33 9.55
C LEU A 136 11.61 -5.18 8.39
N ASN A 137 12.16 -6.38 8.19
CA ASN A 137 11.78 -7.29 7.11
C ASN A 137 11.40 -8.67 7.66
N GLY A 138 10.10 -8.98 7.67
CA GLY A 138 9.58 -10.26 8.16
C GLY A 138 10.01 -11.46 7.31
N THR A 139 10.09 -11.30 5.99
CA THR A 139 10.51 -12.35 5.05
C THR A 139 11.94 -12.79 5.32
N THR A 140 12.86 -11.84 5.37
CA THR A 140 14.28 -12.12 5.63
C THR A 140 14.48 -12.70 7.04
N ASN A 141 13.79 -12.15 8.03
CA ASN A 141 13.84 -12.68 9.39
C ASN A 141 13.37 -14.13 9.47
N TYR A 142 12.24 -14.47 8.83
CA TYR A 142 11.76 -15.84 8.76
C TYR A 142 12.79 -16.78 8.10
N ILE A 143 13.36 -16.36 6.95
CA ILE A 143 14.32 -17.17 6.20
C ILE A 143 15.56 -17.45 7.04
N LEU A 144 16.14 -16.43 7.65
CA LEU A 144 17.35 -16.59 8.46
C LEU A 144 17.11 -17.46 9.69
N SER A 145 16.00 -17.22 10.41
CA SER A 145 15.63 -18.03 11.59
C SER A 145 15.36 -19.49 11.23
N GLU A 146 14.69 -19.76 10.11
CA GLU A 146 14.42 -21.12 9.68
C GLU A 146 15.68 -21.85 9.21
N MET A 147 16.59 -21.15 8.52
CA MET A 147 17.90 -21.70 8.14
C MET A 147 18.73 -22.07 9.37
N GLU A 148 18.74 -21.22 10.39
CA GLU A 148 19.44 -21.47 11.65
C GLU A 148 18.89 -22.71 12.37
N ASN A 149 17.56 -22.87 12.41
CA ASN A 149 16.91 -23.97 13.13
C ASN A 149 16.88 -25.29 12.36
N SER A 150 16.86 -25.27 11.02
CA SER A 150 16.64 -26.48 10.20
C SER A 150 17.85 -26.94 9.43
N ASN A 151 18.95 -26.17 9.37
CA ASN A 151 20.10 -26.41 8.51
C ASN A 151 19.73 -26.60 7.02
N GLU A 152 18.58 -26.09 6.59
CA GLU A 152 18.15 -26.13 5.20
C GLU A 152 18.81 -25.02 4.38
N THR A 153 18.90 -25.24 3.06
CA THR A 153 19.43 -24.25 2.13
C THR A 153 18.48 -23.08 1.96
N PHE A 154 19.02 -21.90 1.65
CA PHE A 154 18.24 -20.68 1.38
C PHE A 154 17.07 -20.90 0.40
N ASP A 155 17.33 -21.60 -0.72
CA ASP A 155 16.29 -21.83 -1.74
C ASP A 155 15.10 -22.65 -1.22
N LYS A 156 15.38 -23.68 -0.40
CA LYS A 156 14.32 -24.48 0.23
C LYS A 156 13.52 -23.67 1.21
N VAL A 157 14.18 -22.88 2.04
CA VAL A 157 13.49 -22.04 3.03
C VAL A 157 12.72 -20.91 2.36
N LEU A 158 13.24 -20.32 1.28
CA LEU A 158 12.51 -19.33 0.48
C LEU A 158 11.21 -19.92 -0.12
N GLN A 159 11.26 -21.14 -0.65
CA GLN A 159 10.07 -21.83 -1.15
C GLN A 159 9.03 -22.07 -0.03
N LYS A 160 9.48 -22.44 1.17
CA LYS A 160 8.60 -22.56 2.34
C LYS A 160 7.97 -21.21 2.69
N ALA A 161 8.78 -20.14 2.74
CA ALA A 161 8.29 -18.78 3.01
C ALA A 161 7.22 -18.35 2.02
N GLN A 162 7.41 -18.64 0.72
CA GLN A 162 6.43 -18.35 -0.32
C GLN A 162 5.13 -19.16 -0.16
N LYS A 163 5.22 -20.44 0.16
CA LYS A 163 4.04 -21.30 0.44
C LYS A 163 3.23 -20.83 1.65
N LEU A 164 3.91 -20.33 2.68
CA LEU A 164 3.29 -19.80 3.89
C LEU A 164 2.81 -18.35 3.76
N GLY A 165 3.13 -17.67 2.66
CA GLY A 165 2.76 -16.28 2.42
C GLY A 165 3.64 -15.23 3.11
N TYR A 166 4.80 -15.62 3.63
CA TYR A 166 5.81 -14.69 4.17
C TYR A 166 6.64 -14.02 3.08
N ALA A 167 6.77 -14.64 1.91
CA ALA A 167 7.42 -14.09 0.74
C ALA A 167 6.46 -14.03 -0.45
N GLU A 168 6.57 -12.99 -1.28
CA GLU A 168 5.76 -12.85 -2.50
C GLU A 168 6.14 -13.95 -3.52
N PRO A 169 5.16 -14.45 -4.31
CA PRO A 169 5.44 -15.40 -5.40
C PRO A 169 6.35 -14.77 -6.46
N GLY A 170 7.25 -15.57 -7.03
CA GLY A 170 8.18 -15.12 -8.06
C GLY A 170 9.54 -14.71 -7.51
N ASN A 171 10.05 -13.55 -7.93
CA ASN A 171 11.35 -13.06 -7.47
C ASN A 171 11.18 -11.97 -6.41
N PRO A 172 11.31 -12.26 -5.13
CA PRO A 172 11.09 -11.32 -4.04
C PRO A 172 12.30 -10.38 -3.81
N LYS A 173 12.87 -9.82 -4.88
CA LYS A 173 14.07 -8.97 -4.81
C LYS A 173 13.96 -7.84 -3.79
N LEU A 174 12.79 -7.20 -3.69
CA LEU A 174 12.58 -6.10 -2.73
C LEU A 174 12.59 -6.57 -1.27
N ASP A 175 12.19 -7.82 -1.02
CA ASP A 175 12.19 -8.38 0.32
C ASP A 175 13.56 -8.95 0.72
N LEU A 176 14.38 -9.34 -0.26
CA LEU A 176 15.69 -9.99 -0.02
C LEU A 176 16.88 -9.05 -0.10
N ASN A 177 16.79 -8.00 -0.92
CA ASN A 177 17.92 -7.10 -1.15
C ASN A 177 17.78 -5.76 -0.37
N GLY A 178 16.71 -5.57 0.39
CA GLY A 178 16.49 -4.39 1.24
C GLY A 178 15.90 -3.23 0.48
#